data_080b803a179aea88f09e971d721c3b39
#
_entry.id   080b803a179aea88f09e971d721c3b39
#
_cell.length_a   1.000
_cell.length_b   1.000
_cell.length_c   1.000
_cell.angle_alpha   90.00
_cell.angle_beta   90.00
_cell.angle_gamma   90.00
#
_symmetry.space_group_name_H-M   'P 1'
#
loop_
_entity.id
_entity.type
_entity.pdbx_description
1 polymer ?
#
loop_
_entity_poly.entity_id
_entity_poly.type
_entity_poly.pdbx_seq_one_letter_code
_entity_poly.pdbx_strand_id
1 'polypeptide(L)'
;MAADPGSFDPRRPTRRQLLKAGGLTLGALGLARSALAQTPRPGGVLVSAQTTEATGLDPQLVPAISRSRRSPLTYNQLVRFDPEMNPVPELAESWEIARDGVTWTFKLRQGVKFHDGQELTSADVKFTFDRLIEKSPGKADFLTVDRIEPVGKYAIRFVTKEPFAGLLAALGSFWGFIISEAGIKKHGDLNKAALGTGPFMLADWKVEQEMVFKRNPSYFRKGLPYVDELVVKVIPDEANVVAALRTGQIQHAFIEDNKNFNLLKDEKGLTGYRSSRLGYDFININASRGPLKDVRVRQAISWALDRAQVLRVAAAGFGRLTPPATAPMKQWQLPEEQWMRYYKPDPDRAKKLLAEAGFGNGFTVKLGVIPTFPTMVSGAPVVAAQLKRVGITAEIENVEYAVWIKRWLAKDFDMTMNTLAGYADPDTAFFRALHSTKGQNWNSWSVPDLDVLLEEGRRTLDQKKRKEIYDRVQIMILENVPHIWLYSADTIDFTQASVKGFRQHPTTQLYGLEGAWIDRA
;
A
#
# COMPACT_ATOMS: atom_id res chain seq x y z
N MET A 1 30.83 71.23 -25.58
CA MET A 1 31.86 71.40 -24.56
C MET A 1 32.03 70.09 -23.80
N ALA A 2 33.19 69.52 -23.95
CA ALA A 2 33.92 68.55 -23.16
C ALA A 2 33.18 67.47 -22.39
N ALA A 3 33.45 66.23 -22.85
CA ALA A 3 33.22 64.99 -22.14
C ALA A 3 34.26 64.80 -21.04
N ASP A 4 33.83 64.30 -19.88
CA ASP A 4 34.70 63.83 -18.80
C ASP A 4 34.86 62.28 -18.94
N PRO A 5 36.08 61.76 -19.02
CA PRO A 5 36.35 60.32 -19.02
C PRO A 5 36.86 59.87 -17.66
N GLY A 6 36.12 59.06 -16.91
CA GLY A 6 36.71 58.37 -15.78
C GLY A 6 35.76 57.94 -14.68
N SER A 7 34.86 57.01 -14.90
CA SER A 7 34.25 56.26 -13.81
C SER A 7 34.80 54.82 -13.76
N PHE A 8 35.57 54.54 -12.73
CA PHE A 8 36.16 53.25 -12.41
C PHE A 8 35.06 52.33 -11.89
N ASP A 9 34.76 51.25 -12.65
CA ASP A 9 33.83 50.19 -12.22
C ASP A 9 34.58 49.14 -11.37
N PRO A 10 34.28 49.02 -10.05
CA PRO A 10 35.00 48.11 -9.17
C PRO A 10 34.65 46.62 -9.32
N ARG A 11 33.90 46.24 -10.33
CA ARG A 11 33.43 44.84 -10.53
C ARG A 11 34.20 44.05 -11.59
N ARG A 12 35.26 44.60 -12.17
CA ARG A 12 36.10 43.82 -13.10
C ARG A 12 37.31 43.24 -12.38
N PRO A 13 37.45 41.90 -12.29
CA PRO A 13 38.61 41.27 -11.65
C PRO A 13 39.89 41.56 -12.45
N THR A 14 40.96 41.92 -11.75
CA THR A 14 42.29 42.18 -12.34
C THR A 14 42.93 40.86 -12.85
N ARG A 15 43.81 40.97 -13.85
CA ARG A 15 44.54 39.84 -14.44
C ARG A 15 45.25 38.94 -13.41
N ARG A 16 45.62 39.49 -12.23
CA ARG A 16 46.25 38.77 -11.12
C ARG A 16 45.26 37.93 -10.29
N GLN A 17 43.97 38.27 -10.31
CA GLN A 17 42.89 37.50 -9.69
C GLN A 17 42.44 36.34 -10.56
N LEU A 18 42.52 36.48 -11.89
CA LEU A 18 42.24 35.40 -12.83
C LEU A 18 43.33 34.31 -12.84
N LEU A 19 44.59 34.65 -12.52
CA LEU A 19 45.68 33.66 -12.44
C LEU A 19 45.68 32.87 -11.10
N LYS A 20 45.03 33.37 -10.04
CA LYS A 20 44.85 32.61 -8.79
C LYS A 20 43.65 31.71 -8.80
N ALA A 21 42.66 31.95 -9.67
CA ALA A 21 41.50 31.06 -9.88
C ALA A 21 41.82 29.87 -10.79
N GLY A 22 42.86 29.94 -11.61
CA GLY A 22 43.27 28.86 -12.52
C GLY A 22 44.07 27.73 -11.89
N GLY A 23 44.54 27.89 -10.65
CA GLY A 23 45.36 26.89 -9.95
C GLY A 23 44.59 25.91 -9.07
N LEU A 24 43.28 26.12 -8.84
CA LEU A 24 42.43 25.27 -8.00
C LEU A 24 41.47 24.38 -8.79
N THR A 25 41.46 24.50 -10.12
CA THR A 25 40.55 23.74 -10.98
C THR A 25 41.14 22.42 -11.48
N LEU A 26 42.42 22.13 -11.29
CA LEU A 26 43.05 20.86 -11.67
C LEU A 26 42.99 19.78 -10.55
N GLY A 27 42.70 20.19 -9.31
CA GLY A 27 42.54 19.25 -8.19
C GLY A 27 41.08 18.73 -8.00
N ALA A 28 40.09 19.43 -8.55
CA ALA A 28 38.67 19.08 -8.40
C ALA A 28 38.13 18.19 -9.56
N LEU A 29 38.91 17.98 -10.61
CA LEU A 29 38.55 17.08 -11.71
C LEU A 29 38.81 15.59 -11.42
N GLY A 30 39.40 15.27 -10.26
CA GLY A 30 39.70 13.91 -9.83
C GLY A 30 38.61 13.25 -8.97
N LEU A 31 37.61 13.99 -8.46
CA LEU A 31 36.60 13.46 -7.53
C LEU A 31 35.15 13.64 -8.02
N ALA A 32 34.90 14.30 -9.11
CA ALA A 32 33.62 14.24 -9.81
C ALA A 32 33.63 13.03 -10.78
N ARG A 33 33.85 11.83 -10.26
CA ARG A 33 33.15 10.67 -10.81
C ARG A 33 31.68 10.90 -10.49
N SER A 34 31.07 11.80 -11.26
CA SER A 34 29.65 11.94 -11.41
C SER A 34 29.08 10.52 -11.47
N ALA A 35 28.10 10.23 -10.64
CA ALA A 35 27.19 9.17 -10.91
C ALA A 35 26.59 9.48 -12.31
N LEU A 36 27.28 9.10 -13.36
CA LEU A 36 26.73 9.02 -14.71
C LEU A 36 25.51 8.14 -14.52
N ALA A 37 24.33 8.73 -14.63
CA ALA A 37 23.10 7.97 -14.60
C ALA A 37 23.29 6.85 -15.62
N GLN A 38 23.46 5.62 -15.12
CA GLN A 38 23.72 4.47 -16.00
C GLN A 38 22.54 4.38 -16.96
N THR A 39 22.82 4.45 -18.24
CA THR A 39 21.77 4.36 -19.26
C THR A 39 21.17 2.95 -19.21
N PRO A 40 19.83 2.82 -19.05
CA PRO A 40 19.19 1.53 -19.01
C PRO A 40 19.54 0.70 -20.24
N ARG A 41 19.90 -0.56 -20.05
CA ARG A 41 20.22 -1.52 -21.12
C ARG A 41 19.05 -2.48 -21.27
N PRO A 42 18.32 -2.46 -22.41
CA PRO A 42 17.26 -3.41 -22.67
C PRO A 42 17.78 -4.84 -22.78
N GLY A 43 16.94 -5.79 -22.40
CA GLY A 43 17.17 -7.21 -22.59
C GLY A 43 17.46 -7.99 -21.32
N GLY A 44 17.43 -9.32 -21.43
CA GLY A 44 17.74 -10.28 -20.38
C GLY A 44 16.55 -10.76 -19.60
N VAL A 45 16.83 -11.70 -18.69
CA VAL A 45 15.87 -12.36 -17.81
C VAL A 45 16.08 -11.86 -16.40
N LEU A 46 15.02 -11.35 -15.76
CA LEU A 46 15.02 -11.04 -14.34
C LEU A 46 14.22 -12.11 -13.60
N VAL A 47 14.84 -12.75 -12.61
CA VAL A 47 14.18 -13.75 -11.77
C VAL A 47 13.83 -13.13 -10.43
N SER A 48 12.54 -13.07 -10.12
CA SER A 48 12.01 -12.63 -8.83
C SER A 48 11.48 -13.84 -8.04
N ALA A 49 11.58 -13.82 -6.72
CA ALA A 49 10.96 -14.84 -5.88
C ALA A 49 9.88 -14.26 -4.98
N GLN A 50 8.89 -15.09 -4.69
CA GLN A 50 7.83 -14.84 -3.70
C GLN A 50 7.55 -16.11 -2.90
N THR A 51 7.16 -15.98 -1.64
CA THR A 51 6.86 -17.10 -0.76
C THR A 51 5.47 -17.70 -0.98
N THR A 52 4.58 -16.99 -1.67
CA THR A 52 3.18 -17.39 -1.84
C THR A 52 2.80 -17.53 -3.31
N GLU A 53 2.06 -18.60 -3.61
CA GLU A 53 1.45 -18.83 -4.91
C GLU A 53 0.28 -17.87 -5.17
N ALA A 54 0.00 -17.57 -6.43
CA ALA A 54 -1.21 -16.89 -6.84
C ALA A 54 -2.38 -17.90 -6.93
N THR A 55 -3.45 -17.61 -6.25
CA THR A 55 -4.66 -18.45 -6.29
C THR A 55 -5.53 -18.20 -7.53
N GLY A 56 -5.08 -17.33 -8.41
CA GLY A 56 -5.71 -16.89 -9.65
C GLY A 56 -5.23 -15.52 -10.05
N LEU A 57 -5.39 -15.14 -11.31
CA LEU A 57 -4.88 -13.87 -11.87
C LEU A 57 -5.99 -12.88 -12.23
N ASP A 58 -7.27 -13.25 -12.07
CA ASP A 58 -8.38 -12.31 -12.27
C ASP A 58 -8.33 -11.19 -11.23
N PRO A 59 -8.07 -9.93 -11.64
CA PRO A 59 -7.83 -8.84 -10.70
C PRO A 59 -9.08 -8.41 -9.93
N GLN A 60 -10.25 -8.85 -10.35
CA GLN A 60 -11.53 -8.45 -9.77
C GLN A 60 -12.17 -9.52 -8.87
N LEU A 61 -11.86 -10.80 -9.07
CA LEU A 61 -12.56 -11.89 -8.38
C LEU A 61 -11.72 -12.51 -7.25
N VAL A 62 -10.40 -12.41 -7.30
CA VAL A 62 -9.50 -13.07 -6.35
C VAL A 62 -9.04 -12.11 -5.26
N PRO A 63 -9.53 -12.19 -4.01
CA PRO A 63 -9.18 -11.27 -2.92
C PRO A 63 -7.88 -11.69 -2.22
N ALA A 64 -6.82 -12.01 -2.98
CA ALA A 64 -5.55 -12.48 -2.43
C ALA A 64 -4.43 -11.42 -2.57
N ILE A 65 -3.62 -11.25 -1.53
CA ILE A 65 -2.44 -10.37 -1.55
C ILE A 65 -1.45 -10.83 -2.62
N SER A 66 -1.25 -12.15 -2.77
CA SER A 66 -0.36 -12.74 -3.77
C SER A 66 -0.77 -12.37 -5.21
N ARG A 67 -2.08 -12.36 -5.52
CA ARG A 67 -2.61 -11.87 -6.79
C ARG A 67 -2.38 -10.37 -6.92
N SER A 68 -2.80 -9.58 -5.92
CA SER A 68 -2.68 -8.12 -5.92
C SER A 68 -1.24 -7.67 -6.17
N ARG A 69 -0.26 -8.35 -5.57
CA ARG A 69 1.17 -8.05 -5.73
C ARG A 69 1.63 -8.18 -7.19
N ARG A 70 1.13 -9.18 -7.93
CA ARG A 70 1.50 -9.46 -9.34
C ARG A 70 0.68 -8.69 -10.37
N SER A 71 -0.51 -8.20 -10.01
CA SER A 71 -1.43 -7.54 -10.96
C SER A 71 -0.80 -6.44 -11.82
N PRO A 72 0.09 -5.56 -11.30
CA PRO A 72 0.74 -4.53 -12.12
C PRO A 72 1.66 -5.06 -13.21
N LEU A 73 2.04 -6.32 -13.16
CA LEU A 73 2.83 -6.94 -14.23
C LEU A 73 2.02 -7.08 -15.52
N THR A 74 0.72 -7.37 -15.41
CA THR A 74 -0.14 -7.70 -16.54
C THR A 74 -1.27 -6.71 -16.79
N TYR A 75 -1.61 -5.89 -15.80
CA TYR A 75 -2.74 -4.95 -15.87
C TYR A 75 -2.31 -3.52 -15.53
N ASN A 76 -3.08 -2.54 -16.01
CA ASN A 76 -3.00 -1.15 -15.60
C ASN A 76 -4.36 -0.66 -15.10
N GLN A 77 -4.36 0.51 -14.45
CA GLN A 77 -5.55 1.18 -13.90
C GLN A 77 -5.83 2.47 -14.68
N LEU A 78 -6.95 3.12 -14.46
CA LEU A 78 -7.18 4.47 -15.01
C LEU A 78 -6.22 5.47 -14.36
N VAL A 79 -6.09 5.39 -13.06
CA VAL A 79 -5.22 6.21 -12.21
C VAL A 79 -4.41 5.26 -11.35
N ARG A 80 -3.14 5.51 -11.14
CA ARG A 80 -2.34 4.82 -10.12
C ARG A 80 -1.84 5.81 -9.08
N PHE A 81 -1.27 5.31 -8.02
CA PHE A 81 -0.63 6.13 -7.00
C PHE A 81 0.89 6.05 -7.13
N ASP A 82 1.57 7.18 -6.94
CA ASP A 82 3.02 7.21 -6.81
C ASP A 82 3.46 6.68 -5.42
N PRO A 83 4.77 6.51 -5.15
CA PRO A 83 5.24 6.08 -3.84
C PRO A 83 4.86 7.02 -2.68
N GLU A 84 4.56 8.27 -2.96
CA GLU A 84 4.10 9.28 -2.01
C GLU A 84 2.57 9.26 -1.82
N MET A 85 1.88 8.33 -2.49
CA MET A 85 0.42 8.17 -2.49
C MET A 85 -0.35 9.37 -3.08
N ASN A 86 0.21 10.02 -4.08
CA ASN A 86 -0.51 10.98 -4.91
C ASN A 86 -1.10 10.27 -6.13
N PRO A 87 -2.34 10.60 -6.55
CA PRO A 87 -2.90 10.04 -7.77
C PRO A 87 -2.18 10.60 -9.01
N VAL A 88 -1.74 9.71 -9.87
CA VAL A 88 -1.04 10.04 -11.13
C VAL A 88 -1.71 9.39 -12.34
N PRO A 89 -1.65 10.02 -13.52
CA PRO A 89 -2.18 9.46 -14.76
C PRO A 89 -1.59 8.10 -15.09
N GLU A 90 -2.46 7.14 -15.50
CA GLU A 90 -2.02 5.87 -16.05
C GLU A 90 -2.72 5.59 -17.40
N LEU A 91 -3.81 4.82 -17.47
CA LEU A 91 -4.58 4.67 -18.72
C LEU A 91 -5.43 5.91 -19.02
N ALA A 92 -5.84 6.66 -18.01
CA ALA A 92 -6.33 8.01 -18.20
C ALA A 92 -5.15 9.00 -18.27
N GLU A 93 -5.15 9.89 -19.26
CA GLU A 93 -4.17 10.97 -19.39
C GLU A 93 -4.46 12.12 -18.42
N SER A 94 -5.75 12.35 -18.17
CA SER A 94 -6.26 13.41 -17.30
C SER A 94 -7.68 13.09 -16.85
N TRP A 95 -8.14 13.81 -15.85
CA TRP A 95 -9.52 13.79 -15.39
C TRP A 95 -9.95 15.18 -14.94
N GLU A 96 -11.25 15.40 -14.96
CA GLU A 96 -11.88 16.62 -14.46
C GLU A 96 -13.13 16.29 -13.67
N ILE A 97 -13.44 17.13 -12.70
CA ILE A 97 -14.66 17.07 -11.90
C ILE A 97 -15.54 18.22 -12.31
N ALA A 98 -16.78 17.94 -12.69
CA ALA A 98 -17.75 18.98 -12.99
C ALA A 98 -18.11 19.79 -11.72
N ARG A 99 -18.70 20.95 -11.90
CA ARG A 99 -19.09 21.85 -10.78
C ARG A 99 -20.12 21.23 -9.83
N ASP A 100 -20.86 20.23 -10.31
CA ASP A 100 -21.83 19.47 -9.50
C ASP A 100 -21.17 18.56 -8.45
N GLY A 101 -19.85 18.32 -8.56
CA GLY A 101 -19.08 17.46 -7.66
C GLY A 101 -19.38 15.97 -7.79
N VAL A 102 -20.32 15.56 -8.66
CA VAL A 102 -20.74 14.17 -8.85
C VAL A 102 -20.33 13.58 -10.20
N THR A 103 -19.98 14.44 -11.16
CA THR A 103 -19.63 14.02 -12.52
C THR A 103 -18.12 14.10 -12.73
N TRP A 104 -17.49 12.94 -12.94
CA TRP A 104 -16.05 12.80 -13.20
C TRP A 104 -15.83 12.33 -14.63
N THR A 105 -15.06 13.05 -15.43
CA THR A 105 -14.73 12.67 -16.80
C THR A 105 -13.24 12.38 -16.93
N PHE A 106 -12.91 11.17 -17.40
CA PHE A 106 -11.55 10.70 -17.62
C PHE A 106 -11.27 10.62 -19.12
N LYS A 107 -10.19 11.27 -19.57
CA LYS A 107 -9.68 11.18 -20.94
C LYS A 107 -8.70 10.02 -21.03
N LEU A 108 -8.98 9.03 -21.88
CA LEU A 108 -8.17 7.84 -22.05
C LEU A 108 -7.02 8.07 -23.03
N ARG A 109 -5.89 7.39 -22.79
CA ARG A 109 -4.78 7.30 -23.78
C ARG A 109 -5.27 6.59 -25.02
N GLN A 110 -4.88 7.13 -26.19
CA GLN A 110 -5.18 6.54 -27.49
C GLN A 110 -4.09 5.52 -27.86
N GLY A 111 -4.48 4.48 -28.63
CA GLY A 111 -3.55 3.49 -29.15
C GLY A 111 -3.02 2.49 -28.12
N VAL A 112 -3.52 2.48 -26.88
CA VAL A 112 -3.18 1.46 -25.88
C VAL A 112 -3.79 0.13 -26.31
N LYS A 113 -2.98 -0.94 -26.28
CA LYS A 113 -3.44 -2.29 -26.65
C LYS A 113 -3.43 -3.22 -25.47
N PHE A 114 -4.45 -4.06 -25.40
CA PHE A 114 -4.43 -5.26 -24.58
C PHE A 114 -3.43 -6.29 -25.13
N HIS A 115 -3.07 -7.27 -24.33
CA HIS A 115 -2.13 -8.33 -24.70
C HIS A 115 -2.61 -9.19 -25.88
N ASP A 116 -3.91 -9.22 -26.16
CA ASP A 116 -4.51 -9.87 -27.34
C ASP A 116 -4.49 -9.01 -28.61
N GLY A 117 -3.93 -7.80 -28.53
CA GLY A 117 -3.77 -6.85 -29.63
C GLY A 117 -4.95 -5.91 -29.84
N GLN A 118 -6.07 -6.09 -29.14
CA GLN A 118 -7.22 -5.18 -29.21
C GLN A 118 -6.90 -3.83 -28.57
N GLU A 119 -7.45 -2.77 -29.13
CA GLU A 119 -7.27 -1.42 -28.60
C GLU A 119 -8.21 -1.18 -27.43
N LEU A 120 -7.65 -0.62 -26.35
CA LEU A 120 -8.43 -0.16 -25.19
C LEU A 120 -9.36 1.00 -25.58
N THR A 121 -10.61 0.90 -25.22
CA THR A 121 -11.64 1.92 -25.42
C THR A 121 -12.43 2.20 -24.14
N SER A 122 -13.27 3.22 -24.16
CA SER A 122 -14.20 3.52 -23.07
C SER A 122 -15.21 2.39 -22.81
N ALA A 123 -15.51 1.55 -23.82
CA ALA A 123 -16.37 0.39 -23.65
C ALA A 123 -15.73 -0.65 -22.72
N ASP A 124 -14.42 -0.90 -22.84
CA ASP A 124 -13.70 -1.83 -21.95
C ASP A 124 -13.64 -1.32 -20.52
N VAL A 125 -13.48 0.00 -20.35
CA VAL A 125 -13.53 0.62 -19.02
C VAL A 125 -14.91 0.45 -18.39
N LYS A 126 -15.98 0.73 -19.14
CA LYS A 126 -17.35 0.51 -18.67
C LYS A 126 -17.56 -0.95 -18.28
N PHE A 127 -17.24 -1.88 -19.17
CA PHE A 127 -17.34 -3.31 -18.91
C PHE A 127 -16.59 -3.71 -17.63
N THR A 128 -15.38 -3.22 -17.47
CA THR A 128 -14.55 -3.49 -16.28
C THR A 128 -15.26 -3.13 -14.99
N PHE A 129 -15.78 -1.89 -14.89
CA PHE A 129 -16.39 -1.43 -13.66
C PHE A 129 -17.82 -1.93 -13.46
N ASP A 130 -18.59 -2.16 -14.53
CA ASP A 130 -19.88 -2.84 -14.42
C ASP A 130 -19.71 -4.25 -13.83
N ARG A 131 -18.74 -5.03 -14.34
CA ARG A 131 -18.40 -6.36 -13.80
C ARG A 131 -17.91 -6.30 -12.37
N LEU A 132 -17.08 -5.30 -12.03
CA LEU A 132 -16.58 -5.10 -10.68
C LEU A 132 -17.75 -4.86 -9.70
N ILE A 133 -18.65 -3.94 -10.03
CA ILE A 133 -19.80 -3.59 -9.20
C ILE A 133 -20.77 -4.79 -9.06
N GLU A 134 -20.92 -5.59 -10.10
CA GLU A 134 -21.79 -6.78 -10.06
C GLU A 134 -21.17 -7.92 -9.24
N LYS A 135 -19.90 -8.28 -9.50
CA LYS A 135 -19.33 -9.58 -9.09
C LYS A 135 -18.20 -9.51 -8.09
N SER A 136 -17.51 -8.37 -7.97
CA SER A 136 -16.28 -8.29 -7.18
C SER A 136 -16.54 -8.16 -5.67
N PRO A 137 -15.70 -8.78 -4.83
CA PRO A 137 -15.62 -8.42 -3.41
C PRO A 137 -15.26 -6.93 -3.17
N GLY A 138 -14.63 -6.28 -4.17
CA GLY A 138 -14.27 -4.85 -4.16
C GLY A 138 -15.40 -3.89 -4.45
N LYS A 139 -16.59 -4.37 -4.76
CA LYS A 139 -17.77 -3.52 -5.08
C LYS A 139 -18.10 -2.48 -4.01
N ALA A 140 -17.73 -2.74 -2.76
CA ALA A 140 -17.98 -1.82 -1.66
C ALA A 140 -17.30 -0.44 -1.85
N ASP A 141 -16.20 -0.39 -2.59
CA ASP A 141 -15.47 0.85 -2.87
C ASP A 141 -16.18 1.72 -3.95
N PHE A 142 -17.18 1.15 -4.64
CA PHE A 142 -17.90 1.76 -5.75
C PHE A 142 -19.41 1.95 -5.50
N LEU A 143 -19.90 1.77 -4.29
CA LEU A 143 -21.34 1.87 -3.95
C LEU A 143 -21.92 3.27 -4.23
N THR A 144 -21.08 4.30 -4.22
CA THR A 144 -21.48 5.67 -4.54
C THR A 144 -21.62 5.91 -6.04
N VAL A 145 -21.04 5.05 -6.89
CA VAL A 145 -21.19 5.16 -8.35
C VAL A 145 -22.63 4.81 -8.73
N ASP A 146 -23.28 5.73 -9.45
CA ASP A 146 -24.63 5.58 -9.98
C ASP A 146 -24.61 4.97 -11.38
N ARG A 147 -23.81 5.56 -12.28
CA ARG A 147 -23.68 5.10 -13.66
C ARG A 147 -22.32 5.42 -14.25
N ILE A 148 -21.94 4.65 -15.26
CA ILE A 148 -20.68 4.75 -16.00
C ILE A 148 -21.01 4.86 -17.48
N GLU A 149 -20.61 5.97 -18.10
CA GLU A 149 -21.02 6.36 -19.45
C GLU A 149 -19.81 6.54 -20.36
N PRO A 150 -19.66 5.79 -21.45
CA PRO A 150 -18.73 6.12 -22.52
C PRO A 150 -19.07 7.49 -23.14
N VAL A 151 -18.05 8.36 -23.27
CA VAL A 151 -18.16 9.66 -23.94
C VAL A 151 -17.31 9.61 -25.21
N GLY A 152 -17.82 8.95 -26.25
CA GLY A 152 -17.04 8.58 -27.43
C GLY A 152 -16.03 7.48 -27.11
N LYS A 153 -15.06 7.25 -28.02
CA LYS A 153 -14.12 6.11 -27.95
C LYS A 153 -13.09 6.24 -26.81
N TYR A 154 -12.66 7.46 -26.50
CA TYR A 154 -11.51 7.71 -25.62
C TYR A 154 -11.85 8.63 -24.43
N ALA A 155 -13.09 8.62 -23.97
CA ALA A 155 -13.44 9.26 -22.71
C ALA A 155 -14.51 8.44 -21.99
N ILE A 156 -14.44 8.43 -20.68
CA ILE A 156 -15.37 7.73 -19.80
C ILE A 156 -15.83 8.68 -18.70
N ARG A 157 -17.11 8.65 -18.39
CA ARG A 157 -17.71 9.43 -17.33
C ARG A 157 -18.20 8.50 -16.22
N PHE A 158 -17.82 8.83 -14.99
CA PHE A 158 -18.39 8.26 -13.78
C PHE A 158 -19.31 9.31 -13.18
N VAL A 159 -20.56 8.94 -12.93
CA VAL A 159 -21.52 9.77 -12.21
C VAL A 159 -21.78 9.09 -10.88
N THR A 160 -21.65 9.85 -9.80
CA THR A 160 -21.88 9.37 -8.44
C THR A 160 -23.21 9.89 -7.92
N LYS A 161 -23.82 9.17 -6.99
CA LYS A 161 -25.12 9.53 -6.34
C LYS A 161 -25.02 10.81 -5.51
N GLU A 162 -23.82 11.10 -5.02
CA GLU A 162 -23.45 12.26 -4.21
C GLU A 162 -21.98 12.58 -4.47
N PRO A 163 -21.46 13.76 -4.12
CA PRO A 163 -20.03 14.04 -4.24
C PRO A 163 -19.19 12.95 -3.56
N PHE A 164 -18.17 12.46 -4.28
CA PHE A 164 -17.35 11.35 -3.78
C PHE A 164 -15.87 11.65 -3.99
N ALA A 165 -15.23 12.23 -2.99
CA ALA A 165 -13.82 12.59 -3.02
C ALA A 165 -12.87 11.35 -3.05
N GLY A 166 -13.36 10.17 -2.64
CA GLY A 166 -12.61 8.91 -2.65
C GLY A 166 -12.54 8.21 -4.01
N LEU A 167 -13.15 8.75 -5.09
CA LEU A 167 -13.25 8.04 -6.37
C LEU A 167 -11.88 7.69 -6.95
N LEU A 168 -10.90 8.61 -6.92
CA LEU A 168 -9.55 8.33 -7.43
C LEU A 168 -8.88 7.17 -6.68
N ALA A 169 -9.07 7.11 -5.35
CA ALA A 169 -8.54 6.02 -4.54
C ALA A 169 -9.23 4.68 -4.84
N ALA A 170 -10.52 4.69 -5.11
CA ALA A 170 -11.26 3.51 -5.55
C ALA A 170 -10.75 3.02 -6.92
N LEU A 171 -10.59 3.93 -7.89
CA LEU A 171 -10.09 3.61 -9.24
C LEU A 171 -8.63 3.13 -9.24
N GLY A 172 -7.78 3.63 -8.35
CA GLY A 172 -6.39 3.22 -8.17
C GLY A 172 -6.20 2.12 -7.12
N SER A 173 -7.28 1.53 -6.58
CA SER A 173 -7.21 0.41 -5.64
C SER A 173 -6.80 -0.89 -6.36
N PHE A 174 -6.41 -1.90 -5.60
CA PHE A 174 -6.05 -3.21 -6.15
C PHE A 174 -7.22 -3.97 -6.83
N TRP A 175 -8.42 -3.37 -6.88
CA TRP A 175 -9.57 -3.83 -7.64
C TRP A 175 -9.74 -3.10 -8.98
N GLY A 176 -9.20 -1.88 -9.12
CA GLY A 176 -9.43 -0.97 -10.24
C GLY A 176 -8.66 -1.28 -11.53
N PHE A 177 -8.07 -2.47 -11.66
CA PHE A 177 -7.35 -2.88 -12.87
C PHE A 177 -8.30 -3.10 -14.05
N ILE A 178 -7.95 -2.52 -15.20
CA ILE A 178 -8.74 -2.62 -16.42
C ILE A 178 -8.51 -3.96 -17.10
N ILE A 179 -9.59 -4.62 -17.50
CA ILE A 179 -9.60 -5.94 -18.12
C ILE A 179 -10.17 -5.88 -19.53
N SER A 180 -9.77 -6.84 -20.38
CA SER A 180 -10.29 -7.01 -21.74
C SER A 180 -11.68 -7.64 -21.71
N GLU A 181 -12.70 -6.97 -22.26
CA GLU A 181 -14.04 -7.56 -22.47
C GLU A 181 -13.96 -8.78 -23.39
N ALA A 182 -13.20 -8.67 -24.48
CA ALA A 182 -13.00 -9.78 -25.41
C ALA A 182 -12.28 -10.95 -24.75
N GLY A 183 -11.30 -10.65 -23.86
CA GLY A 183 -10.61 -11.66 -23.07
C GLY A 183 -11.59 -12.46 -22.19
N ILE A 184 -12.51 -11.79 -21.51
CA ILE A 184 -13.55 -12.46 -20.72
C ILE A 184 -14.49 -13.28 -21.61
N LYS A 185 -14.93 -12.74 -22.74
CA LYS A 185 -15.79 -13.47 -23.68
C LYS A 185 -15.14 -14.75 -24.21
N LYS A 186 -13.82 -14.72 -24.43
CA LYS A 186 -13.04 -15.84 -24.96
C LYS A 186 -12.73 -16.91 -23.90
N HIS A 187 -12.40 -16.51 -22.67
CA HIS A 187 -11.87 -17.41 -21.64
C HIS A 187 -12.82 -17.66 -20.47
N GLY A 188 -13.94 -16.93 -20.36
CA GLY A 188 -14.89 -16.98 -19.25
C GLY A 188 -14.41 -16.19 -18.02
N ASP A 189 -13.15 -16.37 -17.62
CA ASP A 189 -12.46 -15.59 -16.57
C ASP A 189 -10.99 -15.34 -16.96
N LEU A 190 -10.28 -14.58 -16.13
CA LEU A 190 -8.86 -14.26 -16.33
C LEU A 190 -7.94 -14.98 -15.34
N ASN A 191 -8.42 -16.02 -14.66
CA ASN A 191 -7.63 -16.70 -13.62
C ASN A 191 -6.36 -17.36 -14.17
N LYS A 192 -6.39 -17.78 -15.43
CA LYS A 192 -5.25 -18.42 -16.11
C LYS A 192 -4.77 -17.66 -17.36
N ALA A 193 -5.47 -16.62 -17.76
CA ALA A 193 -5.26 -15.95 -19.06
C ALA A 193 -4.96 -14.45 -18.94
N ALA A 194 -4.42 -13.98 -17.87
CA ALA A 194 -4.05 -12.59 -17.53
C ALA A 194 -3.93 -11.61 -18.72
N LEU A 195 -5.05 -11.19 -19.30
CA LEU A 195 -5.13 -10.32 -20.47
C LEU A 195 -5.42 -8.88 -20.05
N GLY A 196 -4.37 -8.11 -19.87
CA GLY A 196 -4.42 -6.68 -19.54
C GLY A 196 -3.64 -5.84 -20.55
N THR A 197 -3.29 -4.65 -20.15
CA THR A 197 -2.50 -3.66 -20.91
C THR A 197 -1.09 -3.50 -20.33
N GLY A 198 -0.71 -4.30 -19.35
CA GLY A 198 0.50 -4.15 -18.54
C GLY A 198 1.82 -4.36 -19.28
N PRO A 199 2.95 -4.08 -18.59
CA PRO A 199 4.28 -4.15 -19.20
C PRO A 199 4.70 -5.57 -19.60
N PHE A 200 4.11 -6.59 -18.99
CA PHE A 200 4.46 -7.99 -19.25
C PHE A 200 3.23 -8.81 -19.60
N MET A 201 3.41 -9.80 -20.46
CA MET A 201 2.40 -10.76 -20.91
C MET A 201 2.72 -12.12 -20.30
N LEU A 202 1.75 -12.76 -19.66
CA LEU A 202 1.90 -14.12 -19.14
C LEU A 202 2.14 -15.09 -20.30
N ALA A 203 3.28 -15.78 -20.28
CA ALA A 203 3.66 -16.77 -21.29
C ALA A 203 3.46 -18.20 -20.81
N ASP A 204 3.75 -18.49 -19.52
CA ASP A 204 3.59 -19.79 -18.91
C ASP A 204 3.32 -19.68 -17.41
N TRP A 205 2.58 -20.61 -16.86
CA TRP A 205 2.32 -20.74 -15.43
C TRP A 205 2.35 -22.18 -14.99
N LYS A 206 3.42 -22.55 -14.33
CA LYS A 206 3.58 -23.84 -13.63
C LYS A 206 3.20 -23.63 -12.17
N VAL A 207 2.02 -24.06 -11.80
CA VAL A 207 1.47 -23.89 -10.44
C VAL A 207 2.45 -24.40 -9.40
N GLU A 208 2.62 -23.67 -8.30
CA GLU A 208 3.56 -23.91 -7.19
C GLU A 208 5.04 -23.91 -7.58
N GLN A 209 5.39 -23.48 -8.78
CA GLN A 209 6.76 -23.41 -9.27
C GLN A 209 7.12 -22.00 -9.73
N GLU A 210 6.58 -21.59 -10.87
CA GLU A 210 6.94 -20.31 -11.48
C GLU A 210 5.90 -19.80 -12.46
N MET A 211 5.89 -18.48 -12.63
CA MET A 211 5.22 -17.78 -13.73
C MET A 211 6.27 -17.14 -14.62
N VAL A 212 6.16 -17.33 -15.92
CA VAL A 212 7.03 -16.72 -16.93
C VAL A 212 6.26 -15.64 -17.67
N PHE A 213 6.81 -14.43 -17.64
CA PHE A 213 6.25 -13.27 -18.32
C PHE A 213 7.21 -12.77 -19.39
N LYS A 214 6.71 -12.48 -20.58
CA LYS A 214 7.45 -11.84 -21.67
C LYS A 214 7.15 -10.36 -21.73
N ARG A 215 8.12 -9.57 -22.16
CA ARG A 215 7.95 -8.14 -22.42
C ARG A 215 6.79 -7.90 -23.37
N ASN A 216 5.91 -6.94 -23.04
CA ASN A 216 4.88 -6.46 -23.95
C ASN A 216 5.49 -5.49 -24.97
N PRO A 217 5.63 -5.87 -26.26
CA PRO A 217 6.23 -5.00 -27.28
C PRO A 217 5.35 -3.80 -27.62
N SER A 218 4.06 -3.86 -27.29
CA SER A 218 3.08 -2.80 -27.54
C SER A 218 2.78 -1.97 -26.31
N TYR A 219 3.62 -2.05 -25.26
CA TYR A 219 3.39 -1.31 -24.04
C TYR A 219 3.39 0.21 -24.28
N PHE A 220 2.39 0.90 -23.77
CA PHE A 220 2.17 2.32 -24.07
C PHE A 220 3.25 3.26 -23.49
N ARG A 221 4.02 2.83 -22.48
CA ARG A 221 5.18 3.57 -21.97
C ARG A 221 6.41 3.20 -22.79
N LYS A 222 6.82 4.11 -23.66
CA LYS A 222 7.95 3.89 -24.58
C LYS A 222 9.22 3.48 -23.84
N GLY A 223 9.87 2.43 -24.34
CA GLY A 223 11.13 1.90 -23.81
C GLY A 223 10.98 0.96 -22.61
N LEU A 224 9.79 0.81 -22.05
CA LEU A 224 9.51 -0.10 -20.95
C LEU A 224 8.74 -1.35 -21.40
N PRO A 225 8.83 -2.45 -20.65
CA PRO A 225 9.84 -2.73 -19.64
C PRO A 225 11.22 -2.97 -20.29
N TYR A 226 12.30 -2.84 -19.49
CA TYR A 226 13.64 -3.02 -20.04
C TYR A 226 14.02 -4.49 -20.25
N VAL A 227 13.64 -5.38 -19.32
CA VAL A 227 13.95 -6.81 -19.44
C VAL A 227 13.06 -7.49 -20.48
N ASP A 228 13.60 -8.50 -21.17
CA ASP A 228 12.84 -9.29 -22.17
C ASP A 228 11.89 -10.28 -21.50
N GLU A 229 12.29 -10.76 -20.33
CA GLU A 229 11.56 -11.77 -19.58
C GLU A 229 11.64 -11.51 -18.07
N LEU A 230 10.53 -11.73 -17.40
CA LEU A 230 10.43 -11.76 -15.95
C LEU A 230 9.94 -13.15 -15.51
N VAL A 231 10.71 -13.83 -14.67
CA VAL A 231 10.31 -15.10 -14.05
C VAL A 231 9.97 -14.83 -12.59
N VAL A 232 8.76 -15.17 -12.16
CA VAL A 232 8.36 -15.08 -10.75
C VAL A 232 8.30 -16.49 -10.19
N LYS A 233 9.31 -16.87 -9.43
CA LYS A 233 9.40 -18.18 -8.75
C LYS A 233 8.61 -18.19 -7.45
N VAL A 234 7.99 -19.33 -7.14
CA VAL A 234 7.39 -19.60 -5.83
C VAL A 234 8.39 -20.39 -5.00
N ILE A 235 8.87 -19.80 -3.92
CA ILE A 235 9.79 -20.43 -2.97
C ILE A 235 9.17 -20.27 -1.57
N PRO A 236 8.38 -21.26 -1.09
CA PRO A 236 7.57 -21.10 0.12
C PRO A 236 8.38 -20.83 1.39
N ASP A 237 9.57 -21.40 1.51
CA ASP A 237 10.48 -21.19 2.63
C ASP A 237 11.36 -19.95 2.38
N GLU A 238 11.22 -18.92 3.22
CA GLU A 238 11.98 -17.69 3.07
C GLU A 238 13.49 -17.88 3.32
N ALA A 239 13.91 -18.88 4.09
CA ALA A 239 15.34 -19.21 4.22
C ALA A 239 15.94 -19.63 2.88
N ASN A 240 15.18 -20.35 2.05
CA ASN A 240 15.58 -20.69 0.69
C ASN A 240 15.59 -19.47 -0.24
N VAL A 241 14.68 -18.49 -0.04
CA VAL A 241 14.73 -17.20 -0.75
C VAL A 241 16.00 -16.45 -0.42
N VAL A 242 16.37 -16.38 0.86
CA VAL A 242 17.61 -15.76 1.33
C VAL A 242 18.84 -16.44 0.71
N ALA A 243 18.89 -17.78 0.69
CA ALA A 243 19.97 -18.54 0.06
C ALA A 243 20.06 -18.28 -1.45
N ALA A 244 18.92 -18.26 -2.15
CA ALA A 244 18.86 -18.00 -3.59
C ALA A 244 19.30 -16.57 -3.96
N LEU A 245 19.01 -15.57 -3.12
CA LEU A 245 19.54 -14.20 -3.27
C LEU A 245 21.07 -14.20 -3.12
N ARG A 246 21.62 -14.85 -2.08
CA ARG A 246 23.06 -14.90 -1.82
C ARG A 246 23.85 -15.56 -2.97
N THR A 247 23.28 -16.58 -3.57
CA THR A 247 23.92 -17.32 -4.68
C THR A 247 23.66 -16.69 -6.06
N GLY A 248 22.83 -15.66 -6.16
CA GLY A 248 22.47 -15.03 -7.43
C GLY A 248 21.50 -15.85 -8.29
N GLN A 249 20.91 -16.93 -7.75
CA GLN A 249 19.88 -17.72 -8.45
C GLN A 249 18.61 -16.90 -8.72
N ILE A 250 18.34 -15.89 -7.89
CA ILE A 250 17.29 -14.90 -8.10
C ILE A 250 17.88 -13.49 -8.02
N GLN A 251 17.29 -12.56 -8.77
CA GLN A 251 17.75 -11.18 -8.84
C GLN A 251 16.92 -10.23 -8.01
N HIS A 252 15.72 -10.62 -7.60
CA HIS A 252 14.83 -9.82 -6.76
C HIS A 252 14.02 -10.72 -5.84
N ALA A 253 13.79 -10.27 -4.60
CA ALA A 253 12.82 -10.88 -3.70
C ALA A 253 12.17 -9.83 -2.79
N PHE A 254 10.88 -10.03 -2.53
CA PHE A 254 10.17 -9.42 -1.41
C PHE A 254 10.40 -10.27 -0.16
N ILE A 255 10.72 -9.63 0.95
CA ILE A 255 11.02 -10.28 2.25
C ILE A 255 9.82 -10.10 3.18
N GLU A 256 9.21 -11.20 3.59
CA GLU A 256 8.03 -11.21 4.47
C GLU A 256 8.42 -11.06 5.96
N ASP A 257 9.48 -11.75 6.42
CA ASP A 257 9.99 -11.58 7.78
C ASP A 257 11.06 -10.48 7.83
N ASN A 258 10.69 -9.33 8.35
CA ASN A 258 11.56 -8.17 8.46
C ASN A 258 12.90 -8.47 9.17
N LYS A 259 12.98 -9.51 10.00
CA LYS A 259 14.24 -9.94 10.66
C LYS A 259 15.33 -10.30 9.66
N ASN A 260 14.94 -10.83 8.50
CA ASN A 260 15.86 -11.23 7.44
C ASN A 260 16.58 -10.04 6.78
N PHE A 261 16.09 -8.80 6.96
CA PHE A 261 16.82 -7.61 6.53
C PHE A 261 18.22 -7.54 7.16
N ASN A 262 18.33 -7.84 8.45
CA ASN A 262 19.61 -7.83 9.16
C ASN A 262 20.60 -8.92 8.67
N LEU A 263 20.09 -9.99 8.09
CA LEU A 263 20.92 -11.05 7.52
C LEU A 263 21.49 -10.68 6.15
N LEU A 264 20.84 -9.78 5.42
CA LEU A 264 21.15 -9.48 4.02
C LEU A 264 21.71 -8.08 3.78
N LYS A 265 21.46 -7.12 4.69
CA LYS A 265 21.76 -5.69 4.47
C LYS A 265 23.23 -5.36 4.23
N ASP A 266 24.14 -6.18 4.78
CA ASP A 266 25.59 -6.00 4.70
C ASP A 266 26.25 -6.97 3.69
N GLU A 267 25.44 -7.78 2.96
CA GLU A 267 25.93 -8.73 1.97
C GLU A 267 26.45 -8.00 0.74
N LYS A 268 27.70 -8.28 0.38
CA LYS A 268 28.29 -7.75 -0.86
C LYS A 268 27.53 -8.30 -2.07
N GLY A 269 27.18 -7.43 -2.99
CA GLY A 269 26.44 -7.82 -4.19
C GLY A 269 24.92 -7.75 -4.06
N LEU A 270 24.38 -7.42 -2.88
CA LEU A 270 22.95 -7.15 -2.68
C LEU A 270 22.67 -5.66 -2.44
N THR A 271 21.48 -5.24 -2.79
CA THR A 271 20.93 -3.91 -2.46
C THR A 271 19.60 -4.12 -1.75
N GLY A 272 19.52 -3.67 -0.50
CA GLY A 272 18.30 -3.70 0.30
C GLY A 272 17.48 -2.42 0.09
N TYR A 273 16.18 -2.57 -0.08
CA TYR A 273 15.21 -1.49 -0.13
C TYR A 273 14.28 -1.60 1.07
N ARG A 274 13.97 -0.46 1.65
CA ARG A 274 13.09 -0.37 2.79
C ARG A 274 12.28 0.92 2.74
N SER A 275 10.96 0.80 2.82
CA SER A 275 10.05 1.93 2.89
C SER A 275 8.86 1.63 3.79
N SER A 276 8.16 2.68 4.23
CA SER A 276 6.93 2.48 4.99
C SER A 276 5.86 1.83 4.12
N ARG A 277 5.27 0.74 4.62
CA ARG A 277 4.14 0.07 3.96
C ARG A 277 2.88 0.94 4.04
N LEU A 278 2.11 0.97 2.98
CA LEU A 278 0.73 1.44 3.01
C LEU A 278 -0.11 0.36 3.67
N GLY A 279 -0.29 0.48 4.98
CA GLY A 279 -0.99 -0.49 5.81
C GLY A 279 -0.55 -0.42 7.25
N TYR A 280 -1.18 -1.20 8.10
CA TYR A 280 -0.91 -1.23 9.54
C TYR A 280 -1.20 -2.59 10.15
N ASP A 281 -0.51 -2.86 11.24
CA ASP A 281 -0.72 -4.01 12.12
C ASP A 281 -1.50 -3.52 13.35
N PHE A 282 -2.53 -4.26 13.73
CA PHE A 282 -3.47 -3.82 14.76
C PHE A 282 -4.12 -5.01 15.48
N ILE A 283 -4.76 -4.73 16.61
CA ILE A 283 -5.64 -5.70 17.28
C ILE A 283 -7.08 -5.28 16.97
N ASN A 284 -7.80 -6.15 16.29
CA ASN A 284 -9.23 -5.98 16.09
C ASN A 284 -9.96 -6.38 17.37
N ILE A 285 -10.91 -5.56 17.81
CA ILE A 285 -11.71 -5.79 19.03
C ILE A 285 -13.16 -5.92 18.62
N ASN A 286 -13.84 -6.96 19.10
CA ASN A 286 -15.29 -7.06 18.94
C ASN A 286 -15.98 -6.28 20.06
N ALA A 287 -16.39 -5.05 19.77
CA ALA A 287 -17.03 -4.16 20.73
C ALA A 287 -18.47 -4.57 21.14
N SER A 288 -18.98 -5.69 20.64
CA SER A 288 -20.27 -6.26 21.04
C SER A 288 -20.15 -7.37 22.09
N ARG A 289 -18.93 -7.77 22.49
CA ARG A 289 -18.71 -8.93 23.35
C ARG A 289 -18.25 -8.57 24.77
N GLY A 290 -18.90 -9.16 25.75
CA GLY A 290 -18.51 -9.17 27.18
C GLY A 290 -17.97 -7.82 27.69
N PRO A 291 -16.81 -7.83 28.37
CA PRO A 291 -16.16 -6.61 28.85
C PRO A 291 -15.79 -5.61 27.77
N LEU A 292 -15.52 -6.07 26.54
CA LEU A 292 -15.09 -5.23 25.42
C LEU A 292 -16.15 -4.24 24.91
N LYS A 293 -17.41 -4.38 25.37
CA LYS A 293 -18.49 -3.42 25.11
C LYS A 293 -18.20 -2.05 25.74
N ASP A 294 -17.59 -2.05 26.91
CA ASP A 294 -17.28 -0.82 27.63
C ASP A 294 -16.05 -0.13 27.01
N VAL A 295 -16.22 1.13 26.63
CA VAL A 295 -15.13 1.92 26.06
C VAL A 295 -13.94 2.06 27.01
N ARG A 296 -14.19 2.13 28.32
CA ARG A 296 -13.13 2.22 29.35
C ARG A 296 -12.25 0.97 29.36
N VAL A 297 -12.85 -0.21 29.11
CA VAL A 297 -12.09 -1.46 28.97
C VAL A 297 -11.22 -1.42 27.72
N ARG A 298 -11.76 -0.98 26.57
CA ARG A 298 -10.97 -0.86 25.34
C ARG A 298 -9.84 0.17 25.48
N GLN A 299 -10.11 1.30 26.12
CA GLN A 299 -9.10 2.28 26.49
C GLN A 299 -8.03 1.68 27.41
N ALA A 300 -8.42 0.92 28.44
CA ALA A 300 -7.49 0.25 29.35
C ALA A 300 -6.55 -0.71 28.58
N ILE A 301 -7.09 -1.52 27.67
CA ILE A 301 -6.28 -2.37 26.78
C ILE A 301 -5.27 -1.52 26.00
N SER A 302 -5.71 -0.40 25.42
CA SER A 302 -4.84 0.50 24.64
C SER A 302 -3.73 1.12 25.50
N TRP A 303 -4.04 1.58 26.74
CA TRP A 303 -3.07 2.17 27.66
C TRP A 303 -2.09 1.15 28.26
N ALA A 304 -2.46 -0.13 28.30
CA ALA A 304 -1.58 -1.19 28.78
C ALA A 304 -0.43 -1.51 27.83
N LEU A 305 -0.52 -1.11 26.56
CA LEU A 305 0.40 -1.57 25.50
C LEU A 305 1.56 -0.60 25.25
N ASP A 306 2.80 -1.09 25.41
CA ASP A 306 4.01 -0.52 24.83
C ASP A 306 4.13 -0.99 23.38
N ARG A 307 3.59 -0.19 22.46
CA ARG A 307 3.61 -0.46 21.03
C ARG A 307 5.01 -0.50 20.44
N ALA A 308 5.94 0.28 20.99
CA ALA A 308 7.32 0.28 20.55
C ALA A 308 8.00 -1.06 20.89
N GLN A 309 7.69 -1.66 22.05
CA GLN A 309 8.15 -3.00 22.39
C GLN A 309 7.53 -4.06 21.46
N VAL A 310 6.24 -3.95 21.16
CA VAL A 310 5.58 -4.87 20.22
C VAL A 310 6.26 -4.80 18.85
N LEU A 311 6.50 -3.60 18.30
CA LEU A 311 7.21 -3.40 17.03
C LEU A 311 8.62 -4.01 17.06
N ARG A 312 9.38 -3.76 18.14
CA ARG A 312 10.75 -4.32 18.26
C ARG A 312 10.77 -5.84 18.19
N VAL A 313 9.80 -6.51 18.80
CA VAL A 313 9.76 -7.99 18.84
C VAL A 313 9.11 -8.55 17.57
N ALA A 314 7.98 -7.99 17.14
CA ALA A 314 7.21 -8.50 16.02
C ALA A 314 7.91 -8.29 14.68
N ALA A 315 8.46 -7.10 14.45
CA ALA A 315 9.07 -6.70 13.16
C ALA A 315 10.54 -6.27 13.30
N ALA A 316 11.26 -6.74 14.32
CA ALA A 316 12.68 -6.41 14.59
C ALA A 316 12.96 -4.88 14.61
N GLY A 317 11.98 -4.06 14.92
CA GLY A 317 12.07 -2.60 14.87
C GLY A 317 11.94 -1.99 13.47
N PHE A 318 11.73 -2.81 12.43
CA PHE A 318 11.51 -2.32 11.07
C PHE A 318 10.06 -1.88 10.87
N GLY A 319 9.85 -0.59 11.05
CA GLY A 319 8.54 0.05 10.99
C GLY A 319 8.51 1.30 11.84
N ARG A 320 7.33 1.81 12.06
CA ARG A 320 7.09 3.00 12.89
C ARG A 320 5.71 3.01 13.52
N LEU A 321 5.57 3.71 14.62
CA LEU A 321 4.26 4.07 15.14
C LEU A 321 3.67 5.12 14.20
N THR A 322 2.37 5.01 13.94
CA THR A 322 1.63 5.93 13.07
C THR A 322 0.28 6.26 13.69
N PRO A 323 -0.29 7.43 13.42
CA PRO A 323 -1.70 7.67 13.70
C PRO A 323 -2.57 6.69 12.86
N PRO A 324 -3.89 6.69 13.02
CA PRO A 324 -4.79 5.89 12.18
C PRO A 324 -4.56 6.05 10.66
N ALA A 325 -4.23 7.25 10.17
CA ALA A 325 -3.73 7.44 8.81
C ALA A 325 -2.26 7.00 8.73
N THR A 326 -1.97 5.98 7.92
CA THR A 326 -0.67 5.31 7.86
C THR A 326 0.45 6.16 7.25
N ALA A 327 1.71 5.75 7.48
CA ALA A 327 2.89 6.54 7.18
C ALA A 327 3.01 7.11 5.75
N PRO A 328 2.67 6.39 4.66
CA PRO A 328 2.71 6.96 3.31
C PRO A 328 1.70 8.09 3.09
N MET A 329 0.61 8.14 3.84
CA MET A 329 -0.44 9.17 3.73
C MET A 329 -0.12 10.42 4.57
N LYS A 330 1.08 10.98 4.44
CA LYS A 330 1.54 12.12 5.25
C LYS A 330 0.57 13.30 5.28
N GLN A 331 -0.04 13.61 4.15
CA GLN A 331 -1.02 14.70 4.00
C GLN A 331 -2.28 14.52 4.85
N TRP A 332 -2.56 13.29 5.32
CA TRP A 332 -3.73 12.96 6.13
C TRP A 332 -3.41 12.68 7.60
N GLN A 333 -2.13 12.61 7.97
CA GLN A 333 -1.72 12.31 9.33
C GLN A 333 -2.02 13.46 10.29
N LEU A 334 -2.43 13.11 11.50
CA LEU A 334 -2.44 14.05 12.62
C LEU A 334 -1.02 14.51 12.94
N PRO A 335 -0.83 15.75 13.43
CA PRO A 335 0.41 16.16 14.10
C PRO A 335 0.79 15.18 15.21
N GLU A 336 2.10 14.89 15.33
CA GLU A 336 2.59 13.83 16.22
C GLU A 336 2.17 14.03 17.67
N GLU A 337 2.22 15.26 18.18
CA GLU A 337 1.82 15.62 19.55
C GLU A 337 0.34 15.33 19.85
N GLN A 338 -0.51 15.30 18.82
CA GLN A 338 -1.95 15.04 19.00
C GLN A 338 -2.27 13.57 19.17
N TRP A 339 -1.55 12.65 18.49
CA TRP A 339 -1.86 11.23 18.55
C TRP A 339 -0.92 10.44 19.46
N MET A 340 0.36 10.84 19.59
CA MET A 340 1.35 10.10 20.38
C MET A 340 0.94 9.99 21.86
N ARG A 341 0.21 10.97 22.38
CA ARG A 341 -0.32 10.94 23.76
C ARG A 341 -1.21 9.72 24.03
N TYR A 342 -1.91 9.18 23.03
CA TYR A 342 -2.74 7.97 23.16
C TYR A 342 -1.93 6.68 23.10
N TYR A 343 -0.67 6.75 22.65
CA TYR A 343 0.20 5.59 22.47
C TYR A 343 1.23 5.41 23.60
N LYS A 344 1.36 6.41 24.46
CA LYS A 344 2.23 6.33 25.63
C LYS A 344 1.66 5.29 26.61
N PRO A 345 2.41 4.21 26.94
CA PRO A 345 1.89 3.19 27.85
C PRO A 345 1.70 3.77 29.27
N ASP A 346 0.55 3.45 29.87
CA ASP A 346 0.20 3.84 31.24
C ASP A 346 -0.60 2.70 31.91
N PRO A 347 0.08 1.69 32.47
CA PRO A 347 -0.56 0.55 33.12
C PRO A 347 -1.39 0.95 34.36
N ASP A 348 -1.05 2.00 35.07
CA ASP A 348 -1.80 2.42 36.27
C ASP A 348 -3.13 3.07 35.85
N ARG A 349 -3.11 3.89 34.81
CA ARG A 349 -4.34 4.39 34.20
C ARG A 349 -5.21 3.25 33.66
N ALA A 350 -4.61 2.24 33.04
CA ALA A 350 -5.33 1.07 32.55
C ALA A 350 -6.04 0.34 33.70
N LYS A 351 -5.35 0.07 34.81
CA LYS A 351 -5.96 -0.55 36.02
C LYS A 351 -7.11 0.29 36.59
N LYS A 352 -6.93 1.62 36.65
CA LYS A 352 -7.98 2.53 37.13
C LYS A 352 -9.24 2.44 36.25
N LEU A 353 -9.07 2.50 34.92
CA LEU A 353 -10.19 2.37 33.97
C LEU A 353 -10.90 1.01 34.10
N LEU A 354 -10.15 -0.08 34.29
CA LEU A 354 -10.74 -1.40 34.52
C LEU A 354 -11.56 -1.45 35.83
N ALA A 355 -11.05 -0.88 36.93
CA ALA A 355 -11.79 -0.81 38.19
C ALA A 355 -13.06 0.03 38.04
N GLU A 356 -13.01 1.19 37.40
CA GLU A 356 -14.16 2.06 37.11
C GLU A 356 -15.21 1.36 36.22
N ALA A 357 -14.77 0.46 35.35
CA ALA A 357 -15.65 -0.33 34.47
C ALA A 357 -16.20 -1.59 35.17
N GLY A 358 -15.82 -1.86 36.46
CA GLY A 358 -16.27 -3.03 37.20
C GLY A 358 -15.42 -4.29 36.99
N PHE A 359 -14.27 -4.17 36.34
CA PHE A 359 -13.35 -5.28 36.00
C PHE A 359 -12.01 -5.21 36.75
N GLY A 360 -11.98 -4.62 37.94
CA GLY A 360 -10.77 -4.50 38.77
C GLY A 360 -10.15 -5.85 39.18
N ASN A 361 -10.93 -6.94 39.21
CA ASN A 361 -10.44 -8.31 39.44
C ASN A 361 -9.91 -8.99 38.16
N GLY A 362 -9.91 -8.29 37.03
CA GLY A 362 -9.49 -8.82 35.74
C GLY A 362 -10.53 -9.69 35.05
N PHE A 363 -10.17 -10.15 33.84
CA PHE A 363 -10.99 -11.06 33.04
C PHE A 363 -10.13 -11.75 31.98
N THR A 364 -10.72 -12.76 31.34
CA THR A 364 -10.07 -13.51 30.25
C THR A 364 -10.73 -13.17 28.90
N VAL A 365 -9.91 -13.04 27.86
CA VAL A 365 -10.32 -12.87 26.45
C VAL A 365 -9.48 -13.74 25.54
N LYS A 366 -10.02 -14.16 24.40
CA LYS A 366 -9.26 -14.83 23.36
C LYS A 366 -8.56 -13.82 22.45
N LEU A 367 -7.30 -14.11 22.11
CA LEU A 367 -6.51 -13.35 21.14
C LEU A 367 -6.16 -14.25 19.95
N GLY A 368 -6.92 -14.15 18.86
CA GLY A 368 -6.70 -14.92 17.64
C GLY A 368 -5.41 -14.49 16.93
N VAL A 369 -4.67 -15.47 16.42
CA VAL A 369 -3.42 -15.30 15.67
C VAL A 369 -3.42 -16.22 14.46
N ILE A 370 -2.93 -15.74 13.33
CA ILE A 370 -2.74 -16.56 12.12
C ILE A 370 -1.29 -17.05 12.09
N PRO A 371 -1.03 -18.37 12.18
CA PRO A 371 0.34 -18.90 12.29
C PRO A 371 1.25 -18.59 11.10
N THR A 372 0.70 -18.36 9.93
CA THR A 372 1.45 -18.02 8.71
C THR A 372 1.89 -16.56 8.62
N PHE A 373 1.56 -15.72 9.63
CA PHE A 373 1.99 -14.32 9.70
C PHE A 373 3.04 -14.14 10.82
N PRO A 374 4.35 -14.07 10.49
CA PRO A 374 5.42 -14.02 11.49
C PRO A 374 5.29 -12.87 12.50
N THR A 375 4.83 -11.71 12.05
CA THR A 375 4.64 -10.54 12.93
C THR A 375 3.54 -10.75 13.97
N MET A 376 2.45 -11.45 13.62
CA MET A 376 1.39 -11.79 14.56
C MET A 376 1.88 -12.80 15.59
N VAL A 377 2.54 -13.87 15.14
CA VAL A 377 3.07 -14.94 16.00
C VAL A 377 4.08 -14.39 17.01
N SER A 378 4.97 -13.50 16.56
CA SER A 378 5.97 -12.89 17.44
C SER A 378 5.40 -11.79 18.34
N GLY A 379 4.37 -11.06 17.90
CA GLY A 379 3.79 -9.92 18.60
C GLY A 379 2.79 -10.32 19.68
N ALA A 380 1.99 -11.36 19.47
CA ALA A 380 0.93 -11.77 20.38
C ALA A 380 1.39 -12.10 21.81
N PRO A 381 2.50 -12.84 22.01
CA PRO A 381 3.01 -13.08 23.37
C PRO A 381 3.39 -11.79 24.11
N VAL A 382 3.92 -10.79 23.42
CA VAL A 382 4.27 -9.49 24.01
C VAL A 382 2.98 -8.77 24.45
N VAL A 383 1.97 -8.73 23.58
CA VAL A 383 0.65 -8.16 23.87
C VAL A 383 0.03 -8.86 25.09
N ALA A 384 -0.01 -10.20 25.10
CA ALA A 384 -0.58 -10.98 26.20
C ALA A 384 0.15 -10.71 27.53
N ALA A 385 1.48 -10.65 27.51
CA ALA A 385 2.29 -10.35 28.70
C ALA A 385 2.02 -8.94 29.25
N GLN A 386 1.84 -7.94 28.37
CA GLN A 386 1.53 -6.57 28.77
C GLN A 386 0.11 -6.46 29.35
N LEU A 387 -0.88 -7.10 28.75
CA LEU A 387 -2.26 -7.15 29.24
C LEU A 387 -2.36 -7.84 30.60
N LYS A 388 -1.58 -8.90 30.83
CA LYS A 388 -1.54 -9.61 32.11
C LYS A 388 -1.11 -8.71 33.27
N ARG A 389 -0.24 -7.72 33.05
CA ARG A 389 0.21 -6.75 34.08
C ARG A 389 -0.92 -5.88 34.62
N VAL A 390 -1.99 -5.74 33.88
CA VAL A 390 -3.16 -4.94 34.26
C VAL A 390 -4.39 -5.81 34.63
N GLY A 391 -4.21 -7.15 34.72
CA GLY A 391 -5.25 -8.09 35.14
C GLY A 391 -6.03 -8.72 33.97
N ILE A 392 -5.68 -8.45 32.71
CA ILE A 392 -6.35 -9.06 31.55
C ILE A 392 -5.55 -10.28 31.08
N THR A 393 -6.16 -11.47 31.13
CA THR A 393 -5.58 -12.68 30.57
C THR A 393 -5.98 -12.82 29.10
N ALA A 394 -5.04 -12.61 28.18
CA ALA A 394 -5.26 -12.85 26.75
C ALA A 394 -4.78 -14.26 26.39
N GLU A 395 -5.71 -15.17 26.11
CA GLU A 395 -5.43 -16.53 25.64
C GLU A 395 -5.16 -16.53 24.15
N ILE A 396 -3.91 -16.84 23.75
CA ILE A 396 -3.52 -16.88 22.35
C ILE A 396 -4.11 -18.13 21.69
N GLU A 397 -4.94 -17.91 20.65
CA GLU A 397 -5.58 -18.94 19.86
C GLU A 397 -4.97 -18.93 18.44
N ASN A 398 -4.25 -20.00 18.07
CA ASN A 398 -3.77 -20.18 16.71
C ASN A 398 -4.95 -20.61 15.81
N VAL A 399 -5.28 -19.81 14.81
CA VAL A 399 -6.41 -20.04 13.91
C VAL A 399 -5.90 -20.15 12.48
N GLU A 400 -6.26 -21.24 11.79
CA GLU A 400 -5.95 -21.41 10.37
C GLU A 400 -6.57 -20.27 9.55
N TYR A 401 -5.89 -19.83 8.49
CA TYR A 401 -6.22 -18.60 7.77
C TYR A 401 -7.65 -18.57 7.21
N ALA A 402 -8.13 -19.65 6.58
CA ALA A 402 -9.49 -19.68 6.02
C ALA A 402 -10.55 -19.68 7.12
N VAL A 403 -10.29 -20.38 8.24
CA VAL A 403 -11.15 -20.37 9.44
C VAL A 403 -11.18 -18.98 10.06
N TRP A 404 -10.02 -18.32 10.14
CA TRP A 404 -9.89 -16.97 10.65
C TRP A 404 -10.70 -15.97 9.81
N ILE A 405 -10.58 -16.00 8.47
CA ILE A 405 -11.39 -15.17 7.56
C ILE A 405 -12.89 -15.39 7.81
N LYS A 406 -13.34 -16.65 7.91
CA LYS A 406 -14.73 -16.97 8.18
C LYS A 406 -15.23 -16.39 9.50
N ARG A 407 -14.46 -16.59 10.58
CA ARG A 407 -14.80 -16.04 11.91
C ARG A 407 -14.80 -14.51 11.90
N TRP A 408 -13.79 -13.90 11.26
CA TRP A 408 -13.68 -12.44 11.18
C TRP A 408 -14.86 -11.80 10.45
N LEU A 409 -15.27 -12.36 9.31
CA LEU A 409 -16.45 -11.90 8.57
C LEU A 409 -17.74 -12.11 9.35
N ALA A 410 -17.85 -13.22 10.09
CA ALA A 410 -18.98 -13.50 10.99
C ALA A 410 -18.93 -12.73 12.32
N LYS A 411 -17.85 -11.96 12.56
CA LYS A 411 -17.59 -11.25 13.84
C LYS A 411 -17.56 -12.20 15.04
N ASP A 412 -17.08 -13.43 14.84
CA ASP A 412 -16.97 -14.48 15.85
C ASP A 412 -15.57 -14.54 16.47
N PHE A 413 -15.21 -13.50 17.21
CA PHE A 413 -13.95 -13.36 17.95
C PHE A 413 -14.14 -12.37 19.11
N ASP A 414 -13.27 -12.43 20.12
CA ASP A 414 -13.15 -11.37 21.13
C ASP A 414 -12.14 -10.31 20.66
N MET A 415 -10.89 -10.71 20.51
CA MET A 415 -9.80 -9.93 19.91
C MET A 415 -9.05 -10.79 18.90
N THR A 416 -8.47 -10.17 17.89
CA THR A 416 -7.59 -10.86 16.95
C THR A 416 -6.49 -9.92 16.44
N MET A 417 -5.25 -10.45 16.37
CA MET A 417 -4.18 -9.78 15.65
C MET A 417 -4.55 -9.72 14.18
N ASN A 418 -4.26 -8.59 13.55
CA ASN A 418 -4.56 -8.39 12.14
C ASN A 418 -3.51 -7.51 11.47
N THR A 419 -3.39 -7.64 10.15
CA THR A 419 -2.65 -6.75 9.29
C THR A 419 -3.51 -6.41 8.09
N LEU A 420 -3.58 -5.14 7.73
CA LEU A 420 -4.33 -4.68 6.55
C LEU A 420 -3.41 -3.96 5.59
N ALA A 421 -3.59 -4.23 4.30
CA ALA A 421 -3.17 -3.32 3.26
C ALA A 421 -3.96 -2.02 3.42
N GLY A 422 -3.26 -0.88 3.41
CA GLY A 422 -3.89 0.42 3.51
C GLY A 422 -4.49 0.87 2.19
N TYR A 423 -5.22 1.95 2.27
CA TYR A 423 -5.78 2.65 1.12
C TYR A 423 -5.10 4.02 1.00
N ALA A 424 -5.00 4.53 -0.22
CA ALA A 424 -4.38 5.83 -0.48
C ALA A 424 -5.25 7.04 -0.05
N ASP A 425 -6.44 6.79 0.45
CA ASP A 425 -7.40 7.81 0.86
C ASP A 425 -8.06 7.44 2.20
N PRO A 426 -8.23 8.40 3.14
CA PRO A 426 -8.81 8.13 4.44
C PRO A 426 -10.28 7.69 4.38
N ASP A 427 -11.06 8.10 3.38
CA ASP A 427 -12.43 7.61 3.20
C ASP A 427 -12.47 6.10 3.05
N THR A 428 -11.71 5.58 2.09
CA THR A 428 -11.67 4.14 1.84
C THR A 428 -11.15 3.36 3.04
N ALA A 429 -10.20 3.95 3.80
CA ALA A 429 -9.66 3.32 4.99
C ALA A 429 -10.67 3.28 6.16
N PHE A 430 -11.29 4.43 6.47
CA PHE A 430 -12.09 4.55 7.69
C PHE A 430 -13.57 4.26 7.48
N PHE A 431 -14.17 4.75 6.39
CA PHE A 431 -15.58 4.51 6.12
C PHE A 431 -15.89 3.02 6.00
N ARG A 432 -15.11 2.32 5.19
CA ARG A 432 -15.27 0.88 5.00
C ARG A 432 -15.12 0.09 6.30
N ALA A 433 -14.13 0.43 7.13
CA ALA A 433 -13.83 -0.31 8.35
C ALA A 433 -14.81 0.00 9.49
N LEU A 434 -15.25 1.26 9.62
CA LEU A 434 -15.82 1.79 10.86
C LEU A 434 -17.24 2.33 10.73
N HIS A 435 -17.73 2.70 9.52
CA HIS A 435 -19.12 3.17 9.40
C HIS A 435 -20.10 2.09 9.82
N SER A 436 -20.99 2.43 10.78
CA SER A 436 -21.77 1.44 11.53
C SER A 436 -22.72 0.61 10.65
N THR A 437 -23.31 1.21 9.61
CA THR A 437 -24.36 0.59 8.77
C THR A 437 -23.99 0.49 7.29
N LYS A 438 -23.19 1.43 6.75
CA LYS A 438 -22.82 1.47 5.32
C LYS A 438 -21.43 0.90 5.04
N GLY A 439 -20.62 0.68 6.10
CA GLY A 439 -19.32 0.01 6.04
C GLY A 439 -19.42 -1.47 6.38
N GLN A 440 -18.26 -2.11 6.44
CA GLN A 440 -18.17 -3.51 6.89
C GLN A 440 -18.27 -3.64 8.42
N ASN A 441 -17.96 -2.57 9.14
CA ASN A 441 -18.02 -2.48 10.60
C ASN A 441 -17.43 -3.73 11.28
N TRP A 442 -16.17 -4.03 11.02
CA TRP A 442 -15.50 -5.27 11.47
C TRP A 442 -15.51 -5.47 12.98
N ASN A 443 -15.72 -4.39 13.72
CA ASN A 443 -15.60 -4.32 15.17
C ASN A 443 -16.96 -4.45 15.88
N SER A 444 -18.06 -4.55 15.16
CA SER A 444 -19.41 -4.46 15.74
C SER A 444 -19.58 -3.22 16.63
N TRP A 445 -19.03 -2.09 16.19
CA TRP A 445 -18.96 -0.83 16.90
C TRP A 445 -19.82 0.22 16.22
N SER A 446 -20.44 1.09 16.99
CA SER A 446 -21.26 2.17 16.47
C SER A 446 -21.09 3.43 17.28
N VAL A 447 -20.79 4.53 16.62
CA VAL A 447 -20.80 5.90 17.15
C VAL A 447 -21.43 6.79 16.09
N PRO A 448 -22.69 7.23 16.28
CA PRO A 448 -23.43 8.01 15.28
C PRO A 448 -22.69 9.27 14.81
N ASP A 449 -22.04 9.99 15.71
CA ASP A 449 -21.27 11.20 15.37
C ASP A 449 -20.07 10.91 14.46
N LEU A 450 -19.49 9.71 14.56
CA LEU A 450 -18.43 9.28 13.63
C LEU A 450 -19.00 9.01 12.24
N ASP A 451 -20.17 8.36 12.16
CA ASP A 451 -20.82 8.09 10.87
C ASP A 451 -21.11 9.39 10.12
N VAL A 452 -21.59 10.43 10.83
CA VAL A 452 -21.80 11.77 10.26
C VAL A 452 -20.51 12.35 9.70
N LEU A 453 -19.40 12.29 10.45
CA LEU A 453 -18.10 12.80 9.98
C LEU A 453 -17.55 12.00 8.81
N LEU A 454 -17.72 10.69 8.80
CA LEU A 454 -17.29 9.83 7.69
C LEU A 454 -18.07 10.16 6.41
N GLU A 455 -19.38 10.41 6.51
CA GLU A 455 -20.20 10.83 5.38
C GLU A 455 -19.85 12.25 4.89
N GLU A 456 -19.60 13.19 5.81
CA GLU A 456 -19.16 14.54 5.48
C GLU A 456 -17.80 14.52 4.76
N GLY A 457 -16.81 13.76 5.29
CA GLY A 457 -15.48 13.60 4.69
C GLY A 457 -15.52 12.98 3.30
N ARG A 458 -16.47 12.06 3.06
CA ARG A 458 -16.72 11.44 1.75
C ARG A 458 -17.19 12.46 0.71
N ARG A 459 -18.09 13.36 1.10
CA ARG A 459 -18.70 14.35 0.21
C ARG A 459 -17.85 15.60 0.00
N THR A 460 -16.88 15.85 0.87
CA THR A 460 -16.07 17.08 0.84
C THR A 460 -14.93 16.94 -0.18
N LEU A 461 -14.99 17.69 -1.28
CA LEU A 461 -13.97 17.72 -2.33
C LEU A 461 -12.79 18.64 -2.01
N ASP A 462 -13.01 19.69 -1.21
CA ASP A 462 -11.95 20.59 -0.76
C ASP A 462 -10.99 19.85 0.18
N GLN A 463 -9.74 19.69 -0.23
CA GLN A 463 -8.75 18.89 0.48
C GLN A 463 -8.46 19.42 1.90
N LYS A 464 -8.45 20.73 2.11
CA LYS A 464 -8.16 21.32 3.42
C LYS A 464 -9.30 21.06 4.40
N LYS A 465 -10.53 21.34 4.02
CA LYS A 465 -11.72 21.04 4.83
C LYS A 465 -11.84 19.55 5.11
N ARG A 466 -11.56 18.72 4.11
CA ARG A 466 -11.57 17.27 4.22
C ARG A 466 -10.52 16.78 5.21
N LYS A 467 -9.31 17.39 5.23
CA LYS A 467 -8.28 17.11 6.23
C LYS A 467 -8.77 17.41 7.65
N GLU A 468 -9.42 18.56 7.86
CA GLU A 468 -9.98 18.95 9.17
C GLU A 468 -11.03 17.93 9.67
N ILE A 469 -11.87 17.43 8.77
CA ILE A 469 -12.86 16.38 9.09
C ILE A 469 -12.16 15.09 9.50
N TYR A 470 -11.17 14.62 8.69
CA TYR A 470 -10.46 13.38 9.02
C TYR A 470 -9.52 13.50 10.21
N ASP A 471 -9.10 14.68 10.59
CA ASP A 471 -8.41 14.89 11.86
C ASP A 471 -9.34 14.62 13.05
N ARG A 472 -10.58 15.11 12.99
CA ARG A 472 -11.63 14.81 13.98
C ARG A 472 -11.96 13.31 14.00
N VAL A 473 -12.11 12.68 12.84
CA VAL A 473 -12.32 11.23 12.71
C VAL A 473 -11.22 10.46 13.42
N GLN A 474 -9.95 10.79 13.17
CA GLN A 474 -8.82 10.10 13.80
C GLN A 474 -8.79 10.28 15.32
N ILE A 475 -9.10 11.47 15.84
CA ILE A 475 -9.20 11.70 17.30
C ILE A 475 -10.32 10.85 17.90
N MET A 476 -11.51 10.83 17.29
CA MET A 476 -12.62 9.99 17.77
C MET A 476 -12.28 8.50 17.77
N ILE A 477 -11.56 8.02 16.78
CA ILE A 477 -11.04 6.65 16.71
C ILE A 477 -10.09 6.37 17.87
N LEU A 478 -9.15 7.27 18.16
CA LEU A 478 -8.18 7.11 19.25
C LEU A 478 -8.83 7.14 20.64
N GLU A 479 -9.90 7.93 20.79
CA GLU A 479 -10.66 8.03 22.05
C GLU A 479 -11.59 6.84 22.30
N ASN A 480 -12.23 6.32 21.26
CA ASN A 480 -13.21 5.25 21.37
C ASN A 480 -12.63 3.84 21.22
N VAL A 481 -11.40 3.74 20.68
CA VAL A 481 -10.65 2.49 20.53
C VAL A 481 -11.49 1.35 19.93
N PRO A 482 -12.03 1.52 18.70
CA PRO A 482 -12.73 0.42 18.01
C PRO A 482 -11.78 -0.73 17.68
N HIS A 483 -10.52 -0.42 17.37
CA HIS A 483 -9.39 -1.32 17.34
C HIS A 483 -8.11 -0.61 17.79
N ILE A 484 -7.08 -1.37 18.07
CA ILE A 484 -5.82 -0.83 18.57
C ILE A 484 -4.78 -0.85 17.46
N TRP A 485 -4.45 0.33 16.91
CA TRP A 485 -3.30 0.47 16.04
C TRP A 485 -2.03 0.15 16.82
N LEU A 486 -1.22 -0.75 16.29
CA LEU A 486 0.06 -1.12 16.88
C LEU A 486 1.19 -0.34 16.21
N TYR A 487 1.39 -0.57 14.93
CA TYR A 487 2.45 0.04 14.13
C TYR A 487 2.18 -0.15 12.62
N SER A 488 2.94 0.53 11.78
CA SER A 488 3.08 0.21 10.37
C SER A 488 4.46 -0.41 10.15
N ALA A 489 4.50 -1.70 9.80
CA ALA A 489 5.76 -2.36 9.46
C ALA A 489 6.32 -1.80 8.14
N ASP A 490 7.64 -1.83 7.97
CA ASP A 490 8.23 -1.49 6.69
C ASP A 490 8.05 -2.64 5.68
N THR A 491 7.96 -2.29 4.41
CA THR A 491 8.11 -3.24 3.31
C THR A 491 9.60 -3.37 2.98
N ILE A 492 10.04 -4.58 2.69
CA ILE A 492 11.45 -4.91 2.44
C ILE A 492 11.56 -5.69 1.14
N ASP A 493 12.43 -5.20 0.26
CA ASP A 493 12.85 -5.92 -0.94
C ASP A 493 14.37 -5.97 -1.00
N PHE A 494 14.90 -7.00 -1.63
CA PHE A 494 16.31 -7.08 -1.99
C PHE A 494 16.46 -7.35 -3.48
N THR A 495 17.50 -6.72 -4.06
CA THR A 495 17.94 -7.06 -5.42
C THR A 495 19.41 -7.41 -5.44
N GLN A 496 19.84 -8.15 -6.47
CA GLN A 496 21.25 -8.19 -6.83
C GLN A 496 21.71 -6.77 -7.19
N ALA A 497 22.96 -6.43 -6.88
CA ALA A 497 23.51 -5.11 -7.18
C ALA A 497 23.56 -4.81 -8.69
N SER A 498 23.53 -5.85 -9.53
CA SER A 498 23.39 -5.75 -10.98
C SER A 498 21.99 -5.27 -11.43
N VAL A 499 20.96 -5.40 -10.59
CA VAL A 499 19.62 -4.87 -10.89
C VAL A 499 19.61 -3.37 -10.62
N LYS A 500 19.29 -2.60 -11.64
CA LYS A 500 19.17 -1.15 -11.58
C LYS A 500 17.73 -0.73 -11.88
N GLY A 501 17.38 0.51 -11.53
CA GLY A 501 16.07 1.07 -11.85
C GLY A 501 14.88 0.53 -11.05
N PHE A 502 15.08 -0.47 -10.20
CA PHE A 502 14.03 -0.94 -9.27
C PHE A 502 13.63 0.18 -8.30
N ARG A 503 12.33 0.33 -8.10
CA ARG A 503 11.75 1.26 -7.12
C ARG A 503 10.71 0.54 -6.30
N GLN A 504 10.94 0.48 -5.00
CA GLN A 504 9.98 -0.10 -4.07
C GLN A 504 8.68 0.72 -4.04
N HIS A 505 7.54 0.04 -3.90
CA HIS A 505 6.24 0.68 -3.79
C HIS A 505 5.57 0.36 -2.44
N PRO A 506 5.00 1.36 -1.72
CA PRO A 506 4.39 1.15 -0.39
C PRO A 506 3.22 0.16 -0.36
N THR A 507 2.56 -0.07 -1.48
CA THR A 507 1.48 -1.06 -1.62
C THR A 507 1.97 -2.51 -1.70
N THR A 508 3.30 -2.75 -1.66
CA THR A 508 3.93 -4.06 -1.87
C THR A 508 3.70 -4.68 -3.26
N GLN A 509 3.11 -3.93 -4.19
CA GLN A 509 2.88 -4.36 -5.56
C GLN A 509 4.14 -4.22 -6.41
N LEU A 510 4.33 -5.10 -7.39
CA LEU A 510 5.55 -5.21 -8.21
C LEU A 510 5.67 -4.13 -9.31
N TYR A 511 5.11 -2.94 -9.10
CA TYR A 511 5.26 -1.80 -10.02
C TYR A 511 6.73 -1.48 -10.35
N GLY A 512 7.62 -1.67 -9.38
CA GLY A 512 9.03 -1.34 -9.54
C GLY A 512 9.78 -2.18 -10.55
N LEU A 513 9.26 -3.37 -10.88
CA LEU A 513 9.88 -4.25 -11.87
C LEU A 513 9.66 -3.77 -13.31
N GLU A 514 8.68 -2.89 -13.56
CA GLU A 514 8.48 -2.25 -14.86
C GLU A 514 9.74 -1.51 -15.35
N GLY A 515 10.40 -0.79 -14.44
CA GLY A 515 11.60 0.01 -14.72
C GLY A 515 12.92 -0.67 -14.37
N ALA A 516 12.89 -1.92 -13.93
CA ALA A 516 14.10 -2.64 -13.55
C ALA A 516 14.86 -3.15 -14.79
N TRP A 517 16.20 -3.12 -14.74
CA TRP A 517 17.08 -3.64 -15.78
C TRP A 517 18.34 -4.24 -15.18
N ILE A 518 19.01 -5.11 -15.92
CA ILE A 518 20.21 -5.81 -15.46
C ILE A 518 21.44 -5.17 -16.05
N ASP A 519 22.31 -4.63 -15.21
CA ASP A 519 23.64 -4.19 -15.59
C ASP A 519 24.52 -5.42 -15.83
N ARG A 520 24.94 -5.59 -17.08
CA ARG A 520 25.77 -6.71 -17.54
C ARG A 520 27.23 -6.25 -17.73
N ALA A 521 27.72 -5.37 -16.84
CA ALA A 521 29.09 -4.89 -16.92
C ALA A 521 30.13 -6.02 -16.77
#